data_b332c0537d61bcb4cc2fa277294af242
#
_entry.id   b332c0537d61bcb4cc2fa277294af242
#
_cell.length_a   1.000
_cell.length_b   1.000
_cell.length_c   1.000
_cell.angle_alpha   90.00
_cell.angle_beta   90.00
_cell.angle_gamma   90.00
#
_symmetry.space_group_name_H-M   'P 1'
#
loop_
_entity.id
_entity.type
_entity.pdbx_description
1 polymer ?
#
loop_
_entity_poly.entity_id
_entity_poly.type
_entity_poly.pdbx_seq_one_letter_code
_entity_poly.pdbx_strand_id
1 'polypeptide(L)'
;AYILLCAVMLVLRWREVPAAFAMIAAGAFSPRAVTGGALGSAYQALRIGCSRGVFTNEAGMGTASIAHASAEVSHPAEQGLMGIMEVFLDTILMCTLTALVILVSGVPVPYGRDVGVELTTKAFAAVYGDFAPVFIAVSLVCFAFATVLGWGLYGARCAQFLFGTRAWKFFVAAQMAAVVAGACLQTGVVWSAAEAVNGLMVIPNLTALAILTPEVVRLTKEYQKSGGSTAGGGSYADIHQRKPV
;
A
#
# COMPACT_ATOMS: atom_id res chain seq x y z
N ALA A 1 -10.57 3.35 -13.91
CA ALA A 1 -12.01 3.48 -13.67
C ALA A 1 -12.30 4.01 -12.26
N TYR A 2 -11.76 3.39 -11.18
CA TYR A 2 -12.06 3.77 -9.78
C TYR A 2 -11.77 5.25 -9.49
N ILE A 3 -10.55 5.73 -9.80
CA ILE A 3 -10.14 7.13 -9.62
C ILE A 3 -11.08 8.09 -10.36
N LEU A 4 -11.45 7.75 -11.59
CA LEU A 4 -12.37 8.58 -12.39
C LEU A 4 -13.75 8.70 -11.75
N LEU A 5 -14.32 7.61 -11.26
CA LEU A 5 -15.60 7.65 -10.56
C LEU A 5 -15.53 8.42 -9.25
N CYS A 6 -14.44 8.27 -8.48
CA CYS A 6 -14.20 9.10 -7.31
C CYS A 6 -14.15 10.59 -7.69
N ALA A 7 -13.38 10.94 -8.72
CA ALA A 7 -13.26 12.33 -9.18
C ALA A 7 -14.61 12.90 -9.66
N VAL A 8 -15.36 12.13 -10.45
CA VAL A 8 -16.71 12.52 -10.89
C VAL A 8 -17.62 12.77 -9.69
N MET A 9 -17.61 11.88 -8.71
CA MET A 9 -18.42 12.05 -7.49
C MET A 9 -18.05 13.30 -6.72
N LEU A 10 -16.75 13.61 -6.58
CA LEU A 10 -16.28 14.82 -5.93
C LEU A 10 -16.69 16.08 -6.71
N VAL A 11 -16.67 16.03 -8.05
CA VAL A 11 -17.15 17.12 -8.89
C VAL A 11 -18.67 17.31 -8.74
N LEU A 12 -19.45 16.23 -8.75
CA LEU A 12 -20.90 16.29 -8.54
C LEU A 12 -21.28 16.81 -7.14
N ARG A 13 -20.46 16.51 -6.13
CA ARG A 13 -20.65 16.93 -4.74
C ARG A 13 -19.64 17.99 -4.29
N TRP A 14 -19.15 18.83 -5.20
CA TRP A 14 -18.07 19.80 -4.92
C TRP A 14 -18.39 20.75 -3.77
N ARG A 15 -19.68 21.08 -3.57
CA ARG A 15 -20.13 21.94 -2.48
C ARG A 15 -19.95 21.33 -1.10
N GLU A 16 -19.93 20.00 -1.00
CA GLU A 16 -19.76 19.25 0.26
C GLU A 16 -18.27 19.08 0.62
N VAL A 17 -17.36 19.26 -0.33
CA VAL A 17 -15.93 19.06 -0.13
C VAL A 17 -15.35 19.96 0.97
N PRO A 18 -15.66 21.29 1.03
CA PRO A 18 -15.18 22.11 2.13
C PRO A 18 -15.69 21.66 3.50
N ALA A 19 -16.96 21.20 3.57
CA ALA A 19 -17.53 20.66 4.80
C ALA A 19 -16.82 19.35 5.23
N ALA A 20 -16.46 18.48 4.28
CA ALA A 20 -15.69 17.27 4.57
C ALA A 20 -14.32 17.61 5.17
N PHE A 21 -13.59 18.56 4.63
CA PHE A 21 -12.34 19.03 5.22
C PHE A 21 -12.53 19.67 6.61
N ALA A 22 -13.58 20.43 6.79
CA ALA A 22 -13.92 21.00 8.11
C ALA A 22 -14.22 19.91 9.14
N MET A 23 -14.93 18.83 8.75
CA MET A 23 -15.19 17.67 9.61
C MET A 23 -13.88 16.95 10.00
N ILE A 24 -12.96 16.78 9.05
CA ILE A 24 -11.64 16.17 9.31
C ILE A 24 -10.87 17.03 10.33
N ALA A 25 -10.79 18.34 10.10
CA ALA A 25 -10.10 19.26 10.99
C ALA A 25 -10.75 19.31 12.37
N ALA A 26 -12.09 19.41 12.44
CA ALA A 26 -12.82 19.39 13.70
C ALA A 26 -12.62 18.07 14.46
N GLY A 27 -12.61 16.93 13.75
CA GLY A 27 -12.36 15.61 14.36
C GLY A 27 -10.95 15.49 14.90
N ALA A 28 -9.94 16.00 14.17
CA ALA A 28 -8.54 15.94 14.58
C ALA A 28 -8.24 16.83 15.81
N PHE A 29 -8.87 17.98 15.92
CA PHE A 29 -8.57 19.00 16.93
C PHE A 29 -9.70 19.19 17.96
N SER A 30 -10.70 18.32 18.00
CA SER A 30 -11.80 18.47 18.95
C SER A 30 -11.33 18.21 20.39
N PRO A 31 -11.84 18.96 21.38
CA PRO A 31 -11.50 18.75 22.79
C PRO A 31 -11.83 17.35 23.30
N ARG A 32 -12.83 16.70 22.73
CA ARG A 32 -13.19 15.30 23.04
C ARG A 32 -12.14 14.30 22.56
N ALA A 33 -11.48 14.55 21.44
CA ALA A 33 -10.34 13.76 20.99
C ALA A 33 -9.13 13.98 21.91
N VAL A 34 -8.98 15.18 22.49
CA VAL A 34 -7.85 15.56 23.33
C VAL A 34 -8.08 15.20 24.82
N THR A 35 -9.30 15.28 25.36
CA THR A 35 -9.57 15.16 26.82
C THR A 35 -10.24 13.87 27.25
N GLY A 36 -10.99 13.19 26.39
CA GLY A 36 -11.81 12.00 26.73
C GLY A 36 -11.05 10.67 26.63
N GLY A 37 -9.76 10.64 26.97
CA GLY A 37 -8.89 9.47 26.78
C GLY A 37 -7.82 9.72 25.71
N ALA A 38 -7.31 10.95 25.67
CA ALA A 38 -6.39 11.43 24.65
C ALA A 38 -5.17 10.51 24.44
N LEU A 39 -4.62 9.97 25.51
CA LEU A 39 -3.51 9.02 25.41
C LEU A 39 -3.95 7.68 24.83
N GLY A 40 -5.13 7.19 25.22
CA GLY A 40 -5.69 5.92 24.69
C GLY A 40 -6.11 6.03 23.22
N SER A 41 -6.78 7.12 22.84
CA SER A 41 -7.22 7.35 21.44
C SER A 41 -6.04 7.67 20.53
N ALA A 42 -5.06 8.46 20.97
CA ALA A 42 -3.84 8.74 20.22
C ALA A 42 -2.98 7.49 20.03
N TYR A 43 -2.82 6.68 21.08
CA TYR A 43 -2.13 5.39 20.96
C TYR A 43 -2.83 4.44 20.00
N GLN A 44 -4.16 4.33 20.09
CA GLN A 44 -4.94 3.49 19.20
C GLN A 44 -4.87 3.97 17.73
N ALA A 45 -4.96 5.27 17.50
CA ALA A 45 -4.81 5.85 16.17
C ALA A 45 -3.40 5.61 15.60
N LEU A 46 -2.36 5.81 16.41
CA LEU A 46 -0.98 5.52 16.03
C LEU A 46 -0.79 4.05 15.71
N ARG A 47 -1.24 3.17 16.59
CA ARG A 47 -1.15 1.71 16.41
C ARG A 47 -1.84 1.26 15.12
N ILE A 48 -3.09 1.66 14.92
CA ILE A 48 -3.85 1.28 13.72
C ILE A 48 -3.23 1.92 12.47
N GLY A 49 -2.87 3.21 12.54
CA GLY A 49 -2.26 3.91 11.42
C GLY A 49 -0.93 3.28 10.99
N CYS A 50 -0.06 2.94 11.94
CA CYS A 50 1.20 2.25 11.64
C CYS A 50 0.95 0.86 11.04
N SER A 51 0.06 0.07 11.65
CA SER A 51 -0.29 -1.28 11.15
C SER A 51 -0.82 -1.21 9.70
N ARG A 52 -1.75 -0.30 9.43
CA ARG A 52 -2.32 -0.14 8.09
C ARG A 52 -1.32 0.45 7.08
N GLY A 53 -0.48 1.41 7.49
CA GLY A 53 0.57 1.97 6.64
C GLY A 53 1.62 0.92 6.24
N VAL A 54 2.05 0.08 7.18
CA VAL A 54 2.95 -1.04 6.89
C VAL A 54 2.31 -2.01 5.89
N PHE A 55 1.04 -2.34 6.09
CA PHE A 55 0.33 -3.28 5.23
C PHE A 55 0.09 -2.71 3.82
N THR A 56 -0.48 -1.51 3.72
CA THR A 56 -0.92 -0.92 2.44
C THR A 56 0.26 -0.53 1.55
N ASN A 57 1.29 0.09 2.12
CA ASN A 57 2.44 0.58 1.37
C ASN A 57 3.60 -0.41 1.34
N GLU A 58 3.43 -1.61 1.90
CA GLU A 58 4.52 -2.57 2.13
C GLU A 58 5.73 -1.91 2.84
N ALA A 59 5.47 -0.83 3.59
CA ALA A 59 6.49 0.03 4.18
C ALA A 59 7.28 -0.71 5.24
N GLY A 60 8.56 -0.87 5.00
CA GLY A 60 9.46 -1.55 5.91
C GLY A 60 9.43 -3.08 5.83
N MET A 61 8.60 -3.70 5.01
CA MET A 61 8.54 -5.16 4.86
C MET A 61 9.59 -5.72 3.87
N GLY A 62 10.08 -4.89 2.95
CA GLY A 62 11.08 -5.28 1.94
C GLY A 62 10.52 -6.05 0.75
N THR A 63 9.20 -6.21 0.65
CA THR A 63 8.55 -6.96 -0.41
C THR A 63 8.56 -6.22 -1.75
N ALA A 64 8.26 -4.93 -1.76
CA ALA A 64 8.29 -4.10 -2.95
C ALA A 64 9.64 -4.14 -3.67
N SER A 65 10.76 -4.21 -2.94
CA SER A 65 12.10 -4.30 -3.51
C SER A 65 12.31 -5.54 -4.38
N ILE A 66 11.55 -6.62 -4.16
CA ILE A 66 11.63 -7.86 -4.96
C ILE A 66 11.08 -7.61 -6.37
N ALA A 67 9.98 -6.86 -6.50
CA ALA A 67 9.46 -6.45 -7.80
C ALA A 67 10.38 -5.44 -8.49
N HIS A 68 10.80 -4.41 -7.77
CA HIS A 68 11.67 -3.35 -8.27
C HIS A 68 13.04 -3.85 -8.72
N ALA A 69 13.55 -4.93 -8.11
CA ALA A 69 14.82 -5.53 -8.50
C ALA A 69 14.84 -6.11 -9.93
N SER A 70 13.68 -6.37 -10.52
CA SER A 70 13.55 -6.86 -11.89
C SER A 70 13.42 -5.75 -12.96
N ALA A 71 13.40 -4.48 -12.54
CA ALA A 71 13.25 -3.36 -13.46
C ALA A 71 14.53 -3.11 -14.26
N GLU A 72 14.37 -2.88 -15.56
CA GLU A 72 15.46 -2.50 -16.46
C GLU A 72 15.61 -0.97 -16.45
N VAL A 73 16.50 -0.49 -15.58
CA VAL A 73 16.79 0.95 -15.42
C VAL A 73 18.28 1.20 -15.56
N SER A 74 18.64 2.39 -16.02
CA SER A 74 20.04 2.78 -16.20
C SER A 74 20.75 3.03 -14.86
N HIS A 75 20.00 3.49 -13.84
CA HIS A 75 20.52 3.78 -12.51
C HIS A 75 19.50 3.38 -11.42
N PRO A 76 19.92 2.75 -10.30
CA PRO A 76 19.01 2.31 -9.24
C PRO A 76 18.14 3.42 -8.65
N ALA A 77 18.62 4.66 -8.60
CA ALA A 77 17.87 5.80 -8.11
C ALA A 77 16.62 6.11 -8.96
N GLU A 78 16.63 5.81 -10.27
CA GLU A 78 15.45 5.97 -11.13
C GLU A 78 14.30 5.07 -10.63
N GLN A 79 14.61 3.82 -10.33
CA GLN A 79 13.61 2.89 -9.80
C GLN A 79 13.16 3.29 -8.39
N GLY A 80 14.06 3.83 -7.57
CA GLY A 80 13.69 4.40 -6.26
C GLY A 80 12.68 5.55 -6.38
N LEU A 81 12.85 6.43 -7.36
CA LEU A 81 11.90 7.52 -7.64
C LEU A 81 10.53 6.99 -8.11
N MET A 82 10.50 5.91 -8.91
CA MET A 82 9.24 5.25 -9.29
C MET A 82 8.51 4.67 -8.08
N GLY A 83 9.23 4.07 -7.11
CA GLY A 83 8.64 3.62 -5.86
C GLY A 83 8.02 4.75 -5.02
N ILE A 84 8.63 5.94 -5.01
CA ILE A 84 8.04 7.12 -4.36
C ILE A 84 6.74 7.52 -5.05
N MET A 85 6.71 7.53 -6.38
CA MET A 85 5.52 7.85 -7.16
C MET A 85 4.39 6.83 -6.91
N GLU A 86 4.71 5.55 -6.83
CA GLU A 86 3.78 4.47 -6.52
C GLU A 86 3.08 4.71 -5.17
N VAL A 87 3.86 4.94 -4.11
CA VAL A 87 3.32 5.23 -2.77
C VAL A 87 2.49 6.51 -2.76
N PHE A 88 2.91 7.54 -3.49
CA PHE A 88 2.13 8.77 -3.63
C PHE A 88 0.75 8.51 -4.27
N LEU A 89 0.71 7.76 -5.36
CA LEU A 89 -0.54 7.44 -6.06
C LEU A 89 -1.46 6.58 -5.20
N ASP A 90 -0.92 5.58 -4.51
CA ASP A 90 -1.72 4.70 -3.66
C ASP A 90 -2.23 5.44 -2.41
N THR A 91 -1.34 6.04 -1.65
CA THR A 91 -1.67 6.58 -0.32
C THR A 91 -2.25 7.99 -0.41
N ILE A 92 -1.57 8.91 -1.10
CA ILE A 92 -2.03 10.31 -1.11
C ILE A 92 -3.22 10.46 -2.04
N LEU A 93 -3.18 9.87 -3.23
CA LEU A 93 -4.28 10.03 -4.19
C LEU A 93 -5.45 9.10 -3.89
N MET A 94 -5.24 7.78 -3.93
CA MET A 94 -6.32 6.79 -3.83
C MET A 94 -7.02 6.81 -2.47
N CYS A 95 -6.27 6.79 -1.37
CA CYS A 95 -6.86 6.80 -0.04
C CYS A 95 -7.58 8.11 0.27
N THR A 96 -7.01 9.27 -0.15
CA THR A 96 -7.66 10.57 0.04
C THR A 96 -8.95 10.66 -0.78
N LEU A 97 -8.93 10.24 -2.03
CA LEU A 97 -10.14 10.22 -2.87
C LEU A 97 -11.23 9.35 -2.23
N THR A 98 -10.89 8.16 -1.78
CA THR A 98 -11.85 7.25 -1.14
C THR A 98 -12.43 7.85 0.15
N ALA A 99 -11.58 8.43 1.00
CA ALA A 99 -12.02 9.08 2.24
C ALA A 99 -12.95 10.26 1.95
N LEU A 100 -12.59 11.12 1.01
CA LEU A 100 -13.43 12.26 0.61
C LEU A 100 -14.77 11.80 0.03
N VAL A 101 -14.78 10.78 -0.83
CA VAL A 101 -16.00 10.18 -1.38
C VAL A 101 -16.95 9.72 -0.27
N ILE A 102 -16.42 9.04 0.75
CA ILE A 102 -17.22 8.61 1.91
C ILE A 102 -17.80 9.82 2.65
N LEU A 103 -16.98 10.84 2.92
CA LEU A 103 -17.41 12.02 3.69
C LEU A 103 -18.43 12.89 2.94
N VAL A 104 -18.23 13.11 1.64
CA VAL A 104 -19.18 13.92 0.84
C VAL A 104 -20.46 13.17 0.48
N SER A 105 -20.50 11.85 0.66
CA SER A 105 -21.70 11.05 0.34
C SER A 105 -22.88 11.34 1.26
N GLY A 106 -22.62 11.85 2.46
CA GLY A 106 -23.62 12.04 3.50
C GLY A 106 -24.03 10.74 4.23
N VAL A 107 -23.38 9.61 3.92
CA VAL A 107 -23.63 8.34 4.62
C VAL A 107 -23.06 8.42 6.02
N PRO A 108 -23.83 8.05 7.06
CA PRO A 108 -23.32 8.04 8.44
C PRO A 108 -22.13 7.11 8.59
N VAL A 109 -21.04 7.63 9.14
CA VAL A 109 -19.85 6.83 9.48
C VAL A 109 -20.03 6.30 10.89
N PRO A 110 -20.24 4.99 11.09
CA PRO A 110 -20.41 4.42 12.42
C PRO A 110 -19.06 4.35 13.14
N TYR A 111 -18.91 5.11 14.22
CA TYR A 111 -17.73 5.07 15.06
C TYR A 111 -17.67 3.79 15.90
N GLY A 112 -16.47 3.23 16.07
CA GLY A 112 -16.24 2.05 16.90
C GLY A 112 -16.71 0.73 16.29
N ARG A 113 -17.04 0.70 15.01
CA ARG A 113 -17.37 -0.52 14.26
C ARG A 113 -16.45 -0.64 13.03
N ASP A 114 -16.02 -1.84 12.76
CA ASP A 114 -15.30 -2.17 11.53
C ASP A 114 -16.32 -2.42 10.41
N VAL A 115 -16.50 -1.43 9.54
CA VAL A 115 -17.52 -1.48 8.47
C VAL A 115 -16.92 -1.84 7.11
N GLY A 116 -15.61 -1.89 7.01
CA GLY A 116 -14.89 -2.31 5.79
C GLY A 116 -15.42 -1.68 4.51
N VAL A 117 -15.51 -2.50 3.46
CA VAL A 117 -15.94 -2.09 2.11
C VAL A 117 -17.43 -1.69 2.03
N GLU A 118 -18.24 -2.10 2.99
CA GLU A 118 -19.67 -1.78 3.00
C GLU A 118 -19.91 -0.27 3.03
N LEU A 119 -19.11 0.48 3.79
CA LEU A 119 -19.20 1.93 3.86
C LEU A 119 -18.89 2.58 2.52
N THR A 120 -17.85 2.13 1.83
CA THR A 120 -17.50 2.60 0.48
C THR A 120 -18.61 2.29 -0.51
N THR A 121 -19.17 1.08 -0.47
CA THR A 121 -20.28 0.70 -1.34
C THR A 121 -21.49 1.59 -1.13
N LYS A 122 -21.88 1.86 0.12
CA LYS A 122 -22.98 2.77 0.46
C LYS A 122 -22.72 4.20 -0.02
N ALA A 123 -21.48 4.68 0.15
CA ALA A 123 -21.08 6.00 -0.32
C ALA A 123 -21.22 6.14 -1.84
N PHE A 124 -20.75 5.17 -2.61
CA PHE A 124 -20.93 5.16 -4.06
C PHE A 124 -22.40 5.00 -4.47
N ALA A 125 -23.17 4.17 -3.76
CA ALA A 125 -24.59 3.97 -4.05
C ALA A 125 -25.42 5.25 -3.82
N ALA A 126 -25.00 6.13 -2.92
CA ALA A 126 -25.66 7.41 -2.71
C ALA A 126 -25.63 8.36 -3.93
N VAL A 127 -24.70 8.12 -4.89
CA VAL A 127 -24.56 8.92 -6.10
C VAL A 127 -24.88 8.11 -7.36
N TYR A 128 -24.40 6.88 -7.42
CA TYR A 128 -24.49 6.02 -8.61
C TYR A 128 -25.62 4.96 -8.55
N GLY A 129 -26.39 4.93 -7.43
CA GLY A 129 -27.49 3.98 -7.27
C GLY A 129 -27.05 2.53 -7.35
N ASP A 130 -27.88 1.70 -7.99
CA ASP A 130 -27.71 0.24 -8.06
C ASP A 130 -26.48 -0.22 -8.88
N PHE A 131 -25.86 0.66 -9.63
CA PHE A 131 -24.60 0.39 -10.33
C PHE A 131 -23.41 0.22 -9.34
N ALA A 132 -23.43 0.94 -8.23
CA ALA A 132 -22.30 1.01 -7.30
C ALA A 132 -21.90 -0.35 -6.70
N PRO A 133 -22.81 -1.18 -6.17
CA PRO A 133 -22.44 -2.48 -5.61
C PRO A 133 -21.72 -3.38 -6.61
N VAL A 134 -22.22 -3.41 -7.85
CA VAL A 134 -21.61 -4.22 -8.93
C VAL A 134 -20.22 -3.69 -9.28
N PHE A 135 -20.09 -2.37 -9.45
CA PHE A 135 -18.82 -1.75 -9.76
C PHE A 135 -17.77 -1.99 -8.64
N ILE A 136 -18.16 -1.80 -7.38
CA ILE A 136 -17.25 -2.03 -6.24
C ILE A 136 -16.87 -3.51 -6.15
N ALA A 137 -17.80 -4.44 -6.34
CA ALA A 137 -17.51 -5.87 -6.35
C ALA A 137 -16.50 -6.25 -7.45
N VAL A 138 -16.68 -5.77 -8.67
CA VAL A 138 -15.74 -6.00 -9.78
C VAL A 138 -14.38 -5.38 -9.48
N SER A 139 -14.36 -4.15 -8.95
CA SER A 139 -13.10 -3.48 -8.58
C SER A 139 -12.34 -4.27 -7.51
N LEU A 140 -13.04 -4.78 -6.48
CA LEU A 140 -12.43 -5.61 -5.45
C LEU A 140 -11.85 -6.90 -5.99
N VAL A 141 -12.56 -7.57 -6.91
CA VAL A 141 -12.04 -8.78 -7.58
C VAL A 141 -10.75 -8.46 -8.33
N CYS A 142 -10.72 -7.36 -9.09
CA CYS A 142 -9.52 -6.94 -9.82
C CYS A 142 -8.36 -6.61 -8.87
N PHE A 143 -8.62 -5.87 -7.78
CA PHE A 143 -7.58 -5.53 -6.79
C PHE A 143 -7.06 -6.75 -6.04
N ALA A 144 -7.96 -7.64 -5.60
CA ALA A 144 -7.58 -8.89 -4.94
C ALA A 144 -6.74 -9.77 -5.88
N PHE A 145 -7.14 -9.90 -7.13
CA PHE A 145 -6.41 -10.69 -8.12
C PHE A 145 -5.00 -10.11 -8.35
N ALA A 146 -4.87 -8.79 -8.54
CA ALA A 146 -3.58 -8.13 -8.68
C ALA A 146 -2.68 -8.37 -7.45
N THR A 147 -3.24 -8.26 -6.24
CA THR A 147 -2.52 -8.52 -4.98
C THR A 147 -2.05 -9.97 -4.89
N VAL A 148 -2.90 -10.95 -5.22
CA VAL A 148 -2.53 -12.37 -5.22
C VAL A 148 -1.38 -12.64 -6.19
N LEU A 149 -1.38 -12.00 -7.37
CA LEU A 149 -0.29 -12.14 -8.34
C LEU A 149 1.02 -11.51 -7.84
N GLY A 150 0.96 -10.29 -7.29
CA GLY A 150 2.13 -9.59 -6.75
C GLY A 150 2.78 -10.36 -5.60
N TRP A 151 2.01 -10.72 -4.60
CA TRP A 151 2.50 -11.49 -3.45
C TRP A 151 2.92 -12.91 -3.84
N GLY A 152 2.30 -13.48 -4.87
CA GLY A 152 2.73 -14.74 -5.48
C GLY A 152 4.13 -14.67 -6.05
N LEU A 153 4.45 -13.57 -6.74
CA LEU A 153 5.80 -13.32 -7.24
C LEU A 153 6.82 -13.22 -6.10
N TYR A 154 6.51 -12.41 -5.06
CA TYR A 154 7.41 -12.24 -3.92
C TYR A 154 7.71 -13.57 -3.24
N GLY A 155 6.68 -14.33 -2.89
CA GLY A 155 6.85 -15.60 -2.22
C GLY A 155 7.53 -16.65 -3.10
N ALA A 156 7.25 -16.70 -4.40
CA ALA A 156 7.91 -17.59 -5.32
C ALA A 156 9.41 -17.29 -5.42
N ARG A 157 9.81 -16.00 -5.47
CA ARG A 157 11.21 -15.58 -5.46
C ARG A 157 11.91 -15.95 -4.16
N CYS A 158 11.26 -15.71 -3.01
CA CYS A 158 11.80 -16.12 -1.71
C CYS A 158 11.95 -17.64 -1.61
N ALA A 159 10.96 -18.41 -2.07
CA ALA A 159 11.02 -19.85 -2.07
C ALA A 159 12.15 -20.40 -2.98
N GLN A 160 12.34 -19.79 -4.15
CA GLN A 160 13.45 -20.13 -5.04
C GLN A 160 14.81 -19.85 -4.40
N PHE A 161 14.95 -18.74 -3.70
CA PHE A 161 16.18 -18.37 -3.02
C PHE A 161 16.54 -19.36 -1.90
N LEU A 162 15.55 -19.76 -1.09
CA LEU A 162 15.78 -20.62 0.06
C LEU A 162 15.91 -22.10 -0.30
N PHE A 163 15.12 -22.60 -1.25
CA PHE A 163 14.94 -24.02 -1.51
C PHE A 163 15.28 -24.45 -2.95
N GLY A 164 15.82 -23.52 -3.73
CA GLY A 164 16.24 -23.77 -5.11
C GLY A 164 15.14 -23.57 -6.16
N THR A 165 15.56 -23.65 -7.42
CA THR A 165 14.77 -23.21 -8.58
C THR A 165 13.42 -23.91 -8.78
N ARG A 166 13.22 -25.11 -8.23
CA ARG A 166 11.96 -25.87 -8.36
C ARG A 166 10.92 -25.51 -7.29
N ALA A 167 11.33 -24.85 -6.22
CA ALA A 167 10.48 -24.56 -5.05
C ALA A 167 9.27 -23.65 -5.36
N TRP A 168 9.36 -22.83 -6.40
CA TRP A 168 8.24 -21.97 -6.78
C TRP A 168 6.93 -22.73 -7.07
N LYS A 169 7.02 -23.96 -7.63
CA LYS A 169 5.85 -24.78 -7.92
C LYS A 169 5.09 -25.19 -6.64
N PHE A 170 5.85 -25.59 -5.64
CA PHE A 170 5.28 -25.94 -4.33
C PHE A 170 4.71 -24.71 -3.63
N PHE A 171 5.41 -23.58 -3.72
CA PHE A 171 4.92 -22.32 -3.16
C PHE A 171 3.60 -21.89 -3.81
N VAL A 172 3.50 -21.90 -5.14
CA VAL A 172 2.26 -21.53 -5.85
C VAL A 172 1.11 -22.47 -5.47
N ALA A 173 1.35 -23.79 -5.39
CA ALA A 173 0.33 -24.73 -4.94
C ALA A 173 -0.15 -24.42 -3.51
N ALA A 174 0.78 -24.15 -2.59
CA ALA A 174 0.46 -23.75 -1.22
C ALA A 174 -0.30 -22.41 -1.16
N GLN A 175 0.10 -21.44 -1.96
CA GLN A 175 -0.59 -20.14 -2.07
C GLN A 175 -2.04 -20.30 -2.55
N MET A 176 -2.27 -21.12 -3.58
CA MET A 176 -3.63 -21.38 -4.06
C MET A 176 -4.50 -22.03 -2.98
N ALA A 177 -3.95 -23.01 -2.25
CA ALA A 177 -4.63 -23.61 -1.11
C ALA A 177 -4.93 -22.59 0.00
N ALA A 178 -3.97 -21.69 0.28
CA ALA A 178 -4.13 -20.63 1.28
C ALA A 178 -5.18 -19.59 0.87
N VAL A 179 -5.29 -19.23 -0.41
CA VAL A 179 -6.34 -18.33 -0.92
C VAL A 179 -7.72 -18.95 -0.71
N VAL A 180 -7.90 -20.23 -1.04
CA VAL A 180 -9.17 -20.94 -0.81
C VAL A 180 -9.48 -21.04 0.69
N ALA A 181 -8.51 -21.42 1.50
CA ALA A 181 -8.68 -21.50 2.96
C ALA A 181 -9.03 -20.11 3.56
N GLY A 182 -8.34 -19.06 3.13
CA GLY A 182 -8.59 -17.69 3.57
C GLY A 182 -10.00 -17.19 3.24
N ALA A 183 -10.56 -17.60 2.10
CA ALA A 183 -11.92 -17.29 1.74
C ALA A 183 -12.98 -17.97 2.63
N CYS A 184 -12.62 -19.07 3.30
CA CYS A 184 -13.50 -19.82 4.19
C CYS A 184 -13.34 -19.43 5.67
N LEU A 185 -12.27 -18.72 6.03
CA LEU A 185 -11.98 -18.34 7.39
C LEU A 185 -12.66 -17.02 7.79
N GLN A 186 -12.80 -16.79 9.11
CA GLN A 186 -13.26 -15.51 9.61
C GLN A 186 -12.27 -14.40 9.32
N THR A 187 -12.73 -13.31 8.72
CA THR A 187 -11.91 -12.18 8.30
C THR A 187 -11.02 -11.62 9.43
N GLY A 188 -11.54 -11.52 10.65
CA GLY A 188 -10.77 -11.00 11.80
C GLY A 188 -9.56 -11.87 12.14
N VAL A 189 -9.68 -13.20 12.06
CA VAL A 189 -8.57 -14.13 12.32
C VAL A 189 -7.50 -14.00 11.25
N VAL A 190 -7.92 -13.93 9.97
CA VAL A 190 -7.00 -13.76 8.83
C VAL A 190 -6.24 -12.45 8.95
N TRP A 191 -6.92 -11.33 9.28
CA TRP A 191 -6.27 -10.05 9.48
C TRP A 191 -5.27 -10.07 10.62
N SER A 192 -5.63 -10.61 11.78
CA SER A 192 -4.72 -10.68 12.93
C SER A 192 -3.46 -11.51 12.63
N ALA A 193 -3.62 -12.62 11.91
CA ALA A 193 -2.50 -13.46 11.49
C ALA A 193 -1.59 -12.71 10.49
N ALA A 194 -2.19 -12.04 9.50
CA ALA A 194 -1.44 -11.26 8.50
C ALA A 194 -0.67 -10.11 9.16
N GLU A 195 -1.29 -9.36 10.07
CA GLU A 195 -0.62 -8.27 10.81
C GLU A 195 0.57 -8.78 11.64
N ALA A 196 0.43 -9.93 12.30
CA ALA A 196 1.51 -10.52 13.08
C ALA A 196 2.70 -10.92 12.19
N VAL A 197 2.44 -11.57 11.06
CA VAL A 197 3.49 -11.98 10.11
C VAL A 197 4.16 -10.76 9.49
N ASN A 198 3.39 -9.77 9.05
CA ASN A 198 3.92 -8.53 8.49
C ASN A 198 4.81 -7.79 9.51
N GLY A 199 4.40 -7.74 10.78
CA GLY A 199 5.21 -7.17 11.84
C GLY A 199 6.57 -7.87 12.02
N LEU A 200 6.59 -9.20 11.89
CA LEU A 200 7.84 -9.96 11.93
C LEU A 200 8.74 -9.70 10.71
N MET A 201 8.18 -9.46 9.53
CA MET A 201 8.94 -9.14 8.31
C MET A 201 9.62 -7.76 8.39
N VAL A 202 9.04 -6.81 9.12
CA VAL A 202 9.59 -5.46 9.29
C VAL A 202 10.96 -5.48 10.00
N ILE A 203 11.13 -6.35 10.99
CA ILE A 203 12.35 -6.38 11.83
C ILE A 203 13.63 -6.61 11.00
N PRO A 204 13.76 -7.71 10.25
CA PRO A 204 14.97 -7.96 9.45
C PRO A 204 15.16 -6.92 8.34
N ASN A 205 14.06 -6.43 7.73
CA ASN A 205 14.17 -5.47 6.66
C ASN A 205 14.63 -4.09 7.16
N LEU A 206 14.12 -3.59 8.28
CA LEU A 206 14.62 -2.33 8.87
C LEU A 206 16.09 -2.42 9.24
N THR A 207 16.55 -3.57 9.73
CA THR A 207 17.97 -3.82 9.98
C THR A 207 18.78 -3.72 8.70
N ALA A 208 18.33 -4.36 7.61
CA ALA A 208 18.98 -4.28 6.31
C ALA A 208 19.01 -2.85 5.76
N LEU A 209 17.88 -2.11 5.85
CA LEU A 209 17.80 -0.71 5.44
C LEU A 209 18.77 0.17 6.21
N ALA A 210 18.89 -0.01 7.53
CA ALA A 210 19.83 0.75 8.35
C ALA A 210 21.28 0.52 7.90
N ILE A 211 21.65 -0.72 7.59
CA ILE A 211 22.99 -1.07 7.10
C ILE A 211 23.24 -0.50 5.70
N LEU A 212 22.24 -0.53 4.82
CA LEU A 212 22.36 -0.08 3.43
C LEU A 212 22.17 1.45 3.24
N THR A 213 21.75 2.17 4.28
CA THR A 213 21.51 3.62 4.19
C THR A 213 22.69 4.42 3.61
N PRO A 214 23.96 4.19 3.99
CA PRO A 214 25.09 4.91 3.40
C PRO A 214 25.21 4.70 1.89
N GLU A 215 24.94 3.49 1.42
CA GLU A 215 24.96 3.14 -0.01
C GLU A 215 23.84 3.84 -0.79
N VAL A 216 22.63 3.85 -0.24
CA VAL A 216 21.49 4.56 -0.83
C VAL A 216 21.78 6.06 -0.96
N VAL A 217 22.35 6.67 0.09
CA VAL A 217 22.72 8.08 0.07
C VAL A 217 23.81 8.35 -0.98
N ARG A 218 24.79 7.46 -1.11
CA ARG A 218 25.85 7.57 -2.12
C ARG A 218 25.27 7.54 -3.53
N LEU A 219 24.46 6.52 -3.85
CA LEU A 219 23.84 6.36 -5.16
C LEU A 219 22.92 7.54 -5.52
N THR A 220 22.15 8.02 -4.56
CA THR A 220 21.28 9.20 -4.78
C THR A 220 22.09 10.45 -5.10
N LYS A 221 23.19 10.70 -4.39
CA LYS A 221 24.09 11.82 -4.67
C LYS A 221 24.78 11.70 -6.03
N GLU A 222 25.19 10.49 -6.43
CA GLU A 222 25.77 10.23 -7.75
C GLU A 222 24.77 10.54 -8.86
N TYR A 223 23.53 10.09 -8.71
CA TYR A 223 22.44 10.36 -9.64
C TYR A 223 22.12 11.86 -9.76
N GLN A 224 22.08 12.59 -8.65
CA GLN A 224 21.88 14.03 -8.66
C GLN A 224 23.03 14.78 -9.36
N LYS A 225 24.28 14.36 -9.16
CA LYS A 225 25.44 14.97 -9.81
C LYS A 225 25.48 14.71 -11.32
N SER A 226 24.93 13.59 -11.78
CA SER A 226 24.82 13.28 -13.22
C SER A 226 23.67 14.03 -13.91
N GLY A 227 22.98 14.93 -13.21
CA GLY A 227 21.84 15.68 -13.75
C GLY A 227 20.61 14.83 -14.04
N GLY A 228 20.48 13.66 -13.39
CA GLY A 228 19.36 12.75 -13.64
C GLY A 228 19.44 12.02 -14.99
N SER A 229 20.57 12.15 -15.70
CA SER A 229 20.83 11.44 -16.95
C SER A 229 22.13 10.66 -16.83
N THR A 230 22.09 9.39 -17.10
CA THR A 230 23.30 8.60 -17.38
C THR A 230 23.75 8.91 -18.82
N ALA A 231 24.23 10.14 -19.04
CA ALA A 231 24.93 10.52 -20.27
C ALA A 231 26.29 9.86 -20.29
N GLY A 232 26.33 8.56 -20.41
CA GLY A 232 27.52 7.77 -20.57
C GLY A 232 27.13 6.30 -20.65
N GLY A 233 26.94 5.79 -21.84
CA GLY A 233 26.42 4.50 -22.26
C GLY A 233 26.98 3.21 -21.64
N GLY A 234 27.09 3.15 -20.33
CA GLY A 234 27.39 1.94 -19.56
C GLY A 234 26.25 1.64 -18.61
N SER A 235 25.62 0.51 -18.79
CA SER A 235 24.66 -0.03 -17.83
C SER A 235 25.32 -0.11 -16.45
N TYR A 236 24.60 0.22 -15.38
CA TYR A 236 25.06 0.05 -13.99
C TYR A 236 25.58 -1.37 -13.73
N ALA A 237 25.04 -2.37 -14.42
CA ALA A 237 25.51 -3.75 -14.41
C ALA A 237 26.99 -3.87 -14.89
N ASP A 238 27.43 -3.06 -15.87
CA ASP A 238 28.79 -3.11 -16.39
C ASP A 238 29.81 -2.52 -15.42
N ILE A 239 29.40 -1.59 -14.58
CA ILE A 239 30.27 -0.94 -13.59
C ILE A 239 30.54 -1.88 -12.41
N HIS A 240 29.55 -2.67 -11.99
CA HIS A 240 29.70 -3.61 -10.87
C HIS A 240 30.35 -4.92 -11.23
N GLN A 241 30.31 -5.35 -12.50
CA GLN A 241 31.04 -6.56 -12.96
C GLN A 241 32.56 -6.34 -13.05
N ARG A 242 33.04 -5.10 -12.95
CA ARG A 242 34.46 -4.77 -13.05
C ARG A 242 35.23 -4.72 -11.72
N LYS A 243 34.59 -4.99 -10.58
CA LYS A 243 35.29 -5.16 -9.30
C LYS A 243 35.22 -6.61 -8.86
N PRO A 244 36.29 -7.38 -9.00
CA PRO A 244 36.42 -8.61 -8.27
C PRO A 244 36.53 -8.29 -6.76
N VAL A 245 35.76 -8.99 -5.96
CA VAL A 245 35.95 -9.08 -4.50
C VAL A 245 37.18 -9.92 -4.22
#